data_2d6e53fe83d321f340f5ab2c4e142c05
#
_entry.id   2d6e53fe83d321f340f5ab2c4e142c05
#
_cell.length_a   1.000
_cell.length_b   1.000
_cell.length_c   1.000
_cell.angle_alpha   90.00
_cell.angle_beta   90.00
_cell.angle_gamma   90.00
#
_symmetry.space_group_name_H-M   'P 1'
#
loop_
_entity.id
_entity.type
_entity.pdbx_description
1 polymer ?
#
loop_
_entity_poly.entity_id
_entity_poly.type
_entity_poly.pdbx_seq_one_letter_code
_entity_poly.pdbx_strand_id
1 'polypeptide(L)'
;MIDPKSFSFSSFPQRIAARLTGSRWFWALFVAAAFTLPLVRSVRRALPPAPPVLGSFPAFALVDQAGNPVHETDLRGHLVVAEFTTAAALAEGGSPLAKLQRRVRNTGEAVHLVSFVDTAPRSPSAGLTLAALAQGAGAGAWRWTLAGGDVRPLEAATLKALRAPEGGTLAGRLLLLDARGRMRRIGAPSPDDIDLMMRDTGLLVNMEGL
;
A
#
# COMPACT_ATOMS: atom_id res chain seq x y z
N MET A 1 51.43 -11.35 -42.02
CA MET A 1 52.38 -10.71 -41.15
C MET A 1 51.87 -9.30 -40.95
N ILE A 2 51.02 -9.06 -39.95
CA ILE A 2 50.36 -7.77 -39.66
C ILE A 2 50.89 -7.29 -38.35
N ASP A 3 51.52 -6.14 -38.37
CA ASP A 3 52.22 -5.49 -37.29
C ASP A 3 51.19 -4.92 -36.30
N PRO A 4 51.23 -5.26 -34.99
CA PRO A 4 50.34 -4.66 -34.01
C PRO A 4 50.91 -3.30 -33.63
N LYS A 5 50.37 -2.23 -34.25
CA LYS A 5 50.65 -0.87 -33.79
C LYS A 5 50.22 -0.68 -32.34
N SER A 6 51.18 -0.59 -31.47
CA SER A 6 51.05 -0.20 -30.07
C SER A 6 50.25 1.09 -29.93
N PHE A 7 49.01 0.97 -29.41
CA PHE A 7 48.28 2.13 -28.90
C PHE A 7 49.01 2.63 -27.63
N SER A 8 49.87 3.59 -27.80
CA SER A 8 50.43 4.35 -26.70
C SER A 8 49.30 5.18 -26.08
N PHE A 9 48.79 4.75 -24.93
CA PHE A 9 48.00 5.61 -24.05
C PHE A 9 48.89 6.76 -23.64
N SER A 10 48.70 7.94 -24.27
CA SER A 10 49.40 9.15 -23.94
C SER A 10 49.26 9.42 -22.44
N SER A 11 50.38 9.51 -21.77
CA SER A 11 50.53 9.87 -20.38
C SER A 11 49.82 11.21 -20.09
N PHE A 12 48.56 11.12 -19.69
CA PHE A 12 47.88 12.25 -19.04
C PHE A 12 48.78 12.72 -17.91
N PRO A 13 49.02 13.99 -17.75
CA PRO A 13 50.15 14.47 -16.92
C PRO A 13 49.89 14.11 -15.45
N GLN A 14 50.48 12.99 -15.02
CA GLN A 14 50.49 12.52 -13.62
C GLN A 14 50.86 13.61 -12.62
N ARG A 15 51.59 14.63 -13.10
CA ARG A 15 51.99 15.80 -12.30
C ARG A 15 50.85 16.76 -11.97
N ILE A 16 49.80 16.85 -12.80
CA ILE A 16 48.62 17.68 -12.51
C ILE A 16 47.71 16.96 -11.51
N ALA A 17 47.51 15.66 -11.66
CA ALA A 17 46.76 14.85 -10.72
C ALA A 17 47.38 14.87 -9.31
N ALA A 18 48.70 14.71 -9.21
CA ALA A 18 49.41 14.74 -7.93
C ALA A 18 49.34 16.11 -7.23
N ARG A 19 49.33 17.23 -7.97
CA ARG A 19 49.15 18.57 -7.39
C ARG A 19 47.73 18.84 -6.92
N LEU A 20 46.73 18.34 -7.65
CA LEU A 20 45.30 18.47 -7.28
C LEU A 20 44.98 17.63 -6.04
N THR A 21 45.41 16.37 -5.98
CA THR A 21 45.20 15.49 -4.84
C THR A 21 45.99 15.85 -3.59
N GLY A 22 47.07 16.59 -3.71
CA GLY A 22 47.85 17.13 -2.58
C GLY A 22 47.23 18.37 -1.92
N SER A 23 46.23 18.98 -2.56
CA SER A 23 45.63 20.20 -2.01
C SER A 23 44.50 19.86 -1.02
N ARG A 24 44.60 20.39 0.22
CA ARG A 24 43.54 20.31 1.22
C ARG A 24 42.22 20.90 0.73
N TRP A 25 42.25 21.88 -0.14
CA TRP A 25 41.07 22.50 -0.74
C TRP A 25 40.37 21.59 -1.76
N PHE A 26 41.17 20.80 -2.49
CA PHE A 26 40.62 19.78 -3.40
C PHE A 26 39.73 18.75 -2.63
N TRP A 27 40.28 18.25 -1.50
CA TRP A 27 39.54 17.28 -0.68
C TRP A 27 38.34 17.90 0.01
N ALA A 28 38.46 19.15 0.49
CA ALA A 28 37.31 19.88 1.05
C ALA A 28 36.19 20.05 0.03
N LEU A 29 36.52 20.45 -1.21
CA LEU A 29 35.56 20.61 -2.29
C LEU A 29 34.96 19.26 -2.72
N PHE A 30 35.77 18.22 -2.81
CA PHE A 30 35.36 16.87 -3.16
C PHE A 30 34.39 16.31 -2.13
N VAL A 31 34.69 16.41 -0.85
CA VAL A 31 33.80 15.99 0.25
C VAL A 31 32.52 16.81 0.22
N ALA A 32 32.61 18.14 0.11
CA ALA A 32 31.43 18.99 -0.01
C ALA A 32 30.55 18.59 -1.20
N ALA A 33 31.15 18.38 -2.37
CA ALA A 33 30.38 17.93 -3.56
C ALA A 33 29.79 16.53 -3.39
N ALA A 34 30.54 15.60 -2.78
CA ALA A 34 30.08 14.24 -2.55
C ALA A 34 28.83 14.16 -1.63
N PHE A 35 28.71 15.10 -0.68
CA PHE A 35 27.54 15.19 0.20
C PHE A 35 26.44 16.09 -0.36
N THR A 36 26.80 17.22 -1.00
CA THR A 36 25.83 18.21 -1.46
C THR A 36 25.09 17.72 -2.73
N LEU A 37 25.78 17.05 -3.65
CA LEU A 37 25.15 16.56 -4.89
C LEU A 37 24.02 15.53 -4.65
N PRO A 38 24.21 14.50 -3.80
CA PRO A 38 23.12 13.58 -3.46
C PRO A 38 21.98 14.28 -2.71
N LEU A 39 22.31 15.22 -1.81
CA LEU A 39 21.31 15.98 -1.05
C LEU A 39 20.45 16.85 -1.97
N VAL A 40 21.06 17.63 -2.86
CA VAL A 40 20.35 18.45 -3.86
C VAL A 40 19.53 17.59 -4.80
N ARG A 41 20.05 16.43 -5.19
CA ARG A 41 19.31 15.48 -6.04
C ARG A 41 18.12 14.86 -5.30
N SER A 42 18.27 14.59 -4.00
CA SER A 42 17.20 14.08 -3.15
C SER A 42 16.07 15.11 -2.96
N VAL A 43 16.43 16.36 -2.68
CA VAL A 43 15.48 17.47 -2.50
C VAL A 43 14.76 17.82 -3.83
N ARG A 44 15.44 17.68 -4.97
CA ARG A 44 14.86 17.94 -6.30
C ARG A 44 14.01 16.79 -6.85
N ARG A 45 14.05 15.61 -6.25
CA ARG A 45 13.10 14.55 -6.59
C ARG A 45 11.73 14.98 -6.10
N ALA A 46 10.92 15.52 -6.99
CA ALA A 46 9.51 15.78 -6.69
C ALA A 46 8.90 14.48 -6.12
N LEU A 47 8.20 14.60 -5.00
CA LEU A 47 7.43 13.47 -4.46
C LEU A 47 6.50 12.98 -5.57
N PRO A 48 6.34 11.66 -5.73
CA PRO A 48 5.37 11.13 -6.67
C PRO A 48 4.00 11.79 -6.43
N PRO A 49 3.23 12.06 -7.48
CA PRO A 49 1.90 12.62 -7.30
C PRO A 49 1.04 11.68 -6.44
N ALA A 50 0.18 12.27 -5.63
CA ALA A 50 -0.79 11.51 -4.85
C ALA A 50 -1.63 10.60 -5.76
N PRO A 51 -1.96 9.38 -5.31
CA PRO A 51 -2.86 8.52 -6.08
C PRO A 51 -4.20 9.24 -6.30
N PRO A 52 -4.82 9.13 -7.49
CA PRO A 52 -6.04 9.84 -7.83
C PRO A 52 -7.21 9.44 -6.92
N VAL A 53 -8.18 10.33 -6.76
CA VAL A 53 -9.47 10.01 -6.13
C VAL A 53 -10.34 9.30 -7.15
N LEU A 54 -10.70 8.05 -6.88
CA LEU A 54 -11.55 7.23 -7.75
C LEU A 54 -13.04 7.43 -7.45
N GLY A 55 -13.36 7.79 -6.19
CA GLY A 55 -14.73 8.02 -5.72
C GLY A 55 -14.78 8.07 -4.20
N SER A 56 -15.96 8.31 -3.64
CA SER A 56 -16.20 8.20 -2.20
C SER A 56 -16.69 6.79 -1.86
N PHE A 57 -16.19 6.23 -0.77
CA PHE A 57 -16.68 4.94 -0.28
C PHE A 57 -18.11 5.11 0.23
N PRO A 58 -19.03 4.18 -0.08
CA PRO A 58 -20.43 4.29 0.31
C PRO A 58 -20.61 4.14 1.82
N ALA A 59 -21.70 4.70 2.35
CA ALA A 59 -22.13 4.45 3.72
C ALA A 59 -22.57 2.99 3.88
N PHE A 60 -22.25 2.42 5.04
CA PHE A 60 -22.67 1.07 5.41
C PHE A 60 -22.94 0.97 6.92
N ALA A 61 -23.64 -0.09 7.32
CA ALA A 61 -23.83 -0.49 8.69
C ALA A 61 -23.70 -2.03 8.75
N LEU A 62 -22.62 -2.49 9.35
CA LEU A 62 -22.27 -3.92 9.48
C LEU A 62 -21.93 -4.21 10.94
N VAL A 63 -21.53 -5.45 11.24
CA VAL A 63 -21.16 -5.85 12.60
C VAL A 63 -19.74 -6.41 12.59
N ASP A 64 -18.91 -6.05 13.56
CA ASP A 64 -17.54 -6.55 13.68
C ASP A 64 -17.48 -7.97 14.29
N GLN A 65 -16.28 -8.52 14.40
CA GLN A 65 -16.03 -9.83 14.98
C GLN A 65 -16.35 -9.91 16.48
N ALA A 66 -16.49 -8.77 17.18
CA ALA A 66 -16.88 -8.70 18.60
C ALA A 66 -18.37 -8.44 18.79
N GLY A 67 -19.13 -8.26 17.68
CA GLY A 67 -20.56 -7.99 17.71
C GLY A 67 -20.91 -6.49 17.79
N ASN A 68 -19.94 -5.59 17.68
CA ASN A 68 -20.18 -4.15 17.70
C ASN A 68 -20.61 -3.66 16.31
N PRO A 69 -21.50 -2.66 16.24
CA PRO A 69 -21.82 -2.03 14.97
C PRO A 69 -20.58 -1.29 14.41
N VAL A 70 -20.36 -1.40 13.10
CA VAL A 70 -19.32 -0.71 12.35
C VAL A 70 -19.96 0.06 11.20
N HIS A 71 -19.63 1.32 11.13
CA HIS A 71 -20.10 2.25 10.12
C HIS A 71 -18.93 2.80 9.29
N GLU A 72 -19.24 3.38 8.15
CA GLU A 72 -18.24 4.04 7.31
C GLU A 72 -17.54 5.19 8.03
N THR A 73 -18.22 5.85 8.98
CA THR A 73 -17.65 6.93 9.80
C THR A 73 -16.52 6.47 10.71
N ASP A 74 -16.54 5.21 11.14
CA ASP A 74 -15.53 4.63 12.04
C ASP A 74 -14.20 4.38 11.31
N LEU A 75 -14.23 4.39 9.98
CA LEU A 75 -13.04 4.27 9.14
C LEU A 75 -12.34 5.61 8.89
N ARG A 76 -12.98 6.74 9.22
CA ARG A 76 -12.40 8.07 9.00
C ARG A 76 -11.28 8.37 9.98
N GLY A 77 -10.33 9.19 9.52
CA GLY A 77 -9.13 9.52 10.31
C GLY A 77 -7.98 8.52 10.14
N HIS A 78 -8.21 7.41 9.43
CA HIS A 78 -7.21 6.39 9.15
C HIS A 78 -7.15 6.07 7.66
N LEU A 79 -5.99 5.64 7.20
CA LEU A 79 -5.90 4.97 5.91
C LEU A 79 -6.45 3.56 6.07
N VAL A 80 -7.33 3.15 5.17
CA VAL A 80 -7.93 1.82 5.25
C VAL A 80 -7.56 1.03 4.02
N VAL A 81 -7.01 -0.19 4.22
CA VAL A 81 -6.94 -1.18 3.15
C VAL A 81 -8.05 -2.19 3.38
N ALA A 82 -8.99 -2.22 2.45
CA ALA A 82 -10.17 -3.04 2.54
C ALA A 82 -10.18 -4.14 1.46
N GLU A 83 -10.90 -5.24 1.74
CA GLU A 83 -11.22 -6.28 0.79
C GLU A 83 -12.68 -6.71 0.91
N PHE A 84 -13.26 -7.18 -0.19
CA PHE A 84 -14.51 -7.93 -0.18
C PHE A 84 -14.19 -9.42 -0.30
N THR A 85 -14.66 -10.23 0.65
CA THR A 85 -14.31 -11.64 0.72
C THR A 85 -15.50 -12.48 1.22
N THR A 86 -15.36 -13.78 1.12
CA THR A 86 -16.32 -14.73 1.69
C THR A 86 -15.74 -15.40 2.92
N ALA A 87 -16.60 -15.88 3.82
CA ALA A 87 -16.14 -16.62 4.98
C ALA A 87 -15.37 -17.90 4.61
N ALA A 88 -15.71 -18.55 3.49
CA ALA A 88 -14.97 -19.70 2.97
C ALA A 88 -13.54 -19.33 2.60
N ALA A 89 -13.35 -18.26 1.83
CA ALA A 89 -12.01 -17.79 1.45
C ALA A 89 -11.16 -17.40 2.66
N LEU A 90 -11.75 -16.80 3.68
CA LEU A 90 -11.05 -16.49 4.94
C LEU A 90 -10.66 -17.77 5.70
N ALA A 91 -11.57 -18.74 5.79
CA ALA A 91 -11.32 -20.02 6.47
C ALA A 91 -10.18 -20.81 5.80
N GLU A 92 -10.05 -20.73 4.49
CA GLU A 92 -8.98 -21.35 3.70
C GLU A 92 -7.64 -20.58 3.76
N GLY A 93 -7.58 -19.47 4.49
CA GLY A 93 -6.38 -18.63 4.58
C GLY A 93 -6.11 -17.81 3.31
N GLY A 94 -7.12 -17.63 2.46
CA GLY A 94 -7.02 -16.97 1.16
C GLY A 94 -6.98 -15.43 1.21
N SER A 95 -7.06 -14.80 2.40
CA SER A 95 -7.09 -13.35 2.51
C SER A 95 -5.75 -12.70 2.12
N PRO A 96 -5.73 -11.82 1.12
CA PRO A 96 -4.56 -11.02 0.79
C PRO A 96 -4.18 -10.05 1.92
N LEU A 97 -5.13 -9.64 2.78
CA LEU A 97 -4.83 -8.78 3.93
C LEU A 97 -3.94 -9.48 4.97
N ALA A 98 -3.99 -10.79 5.10
CA ALA A 98 -3.07 -11.53 5.96
C ALA A 98 -1.59 -11.36 5.56
N LYS A 99 -1.32 -11.25 4.26
CA LYS A 99 0.03 -10.95 3.74
C LYS A 99 0.38 -9.48 3.96
N LEU A 100 -0.58 -8.59 3.75
CA LEU A 100 -0.42 -7.16 3.91
C LEU A 100 -0.20 -6.78 5.39
N GLN A 101 -0.90 -7.42 6.32
CA GLN A 101 -0.79 -7.19 7.75
C GLN A 101 0.66 -7.21 8.25
N ARG A 102 1.46 -8.16 7.76
CA ARG A 102 2.87 -8.25 8.14
C ARG A 102 3.70 -7.06 7.63
N ARG A 103 3.34 -6.50 6.48
CA ARG A 103 4.04 -5.36 5.86
C ARG A 103 3.64 -4.03 6.49
N VAL A 104 2.35 -3.85 6.81
CA VAL A 104 1.85 -2.59 7.41
C VAL A 104 2.11 -2.49 8.92
N ARG A 105 2.59 -3.57 9.56
CA ARG A 105 2.91 -3.56 11.00
C ARG A 105 3.89 -2.43 11.38
N ASN A 106 4.74 -2.02 10.47
CA ASN A 106 5.74 -0.97 10.69
C ASN A 106 5.23 0.45 10.35
N THR A 107 4.01 0.60 9.80
CA THR A 107 3.43 1.91 9.45
C THR A 107 2.68 2.56 10.63
N GLY A 108 2.79 1.99 11.83
CA GLY A 108 2.17 2.54 13.03
C GLY A 108 0.64 2.45 13.02
N GLU A 109 0.01 3.40 13.72
CA GLU A 109 -1.44 3.43 13.91
C GLU A 109 -2.23 4.01 12.73
N ALA A 110 -1.54 4.51 11.72
CA ALA A 110 -2.14 5.21 10.60
C ALA A 110 -2.97 4.32 9.66
N VAL A 111 -2.70 3.00 9.62
CA VAL A 111 -3.30 2.08 8.65
C VAL A 111 -4.18 1.05 9.34
N HIS A 112 -5.44 0.94 8.92
CA HIS A 112 -6.39 -0.08 9.34
C HIS A 112 -6.67 -1.07 8.20
N LEU A 113 -6.89 -2.32 8.55
CA LEU A 113 -7.29 -3.38 7.61
C LEU A 113 -8.76 -3.72 7.86
N VAL A 114 -9.54 -3.87 6.80
CA VAL A 114 -10.96 -4.21 6.91
C VAL A 114 -11.32 -5.28 5.88
N SER A 115 -11.87 -6.41 6.34
CA SER A 115 -12.47 -7.41 5.46
C SER A 115 -13.98 -7.31 5.55
N PHE A 116 -14.63 -6.99 4.44
CA PHE A 116 -16.09 -7.06 4.29
C PHE A 116 -16.47 -8.49 3.94
N VAL A 117 -17.12 -9.17 4.89
CA VAL A 117 -17.41 -10.61 4.80
C VAL A 117 -18.90 -10.83 4.60
N ASP A 118 -19.28 -11.47 3.50
CA ASP A 118 -20.67 -11.88 3.32
C ASP A 118 -21.02 -13.03 4.26
N THR A 119 -21.80 -12.71 5.29
CA THR A 119 -22.33 -13.64 6.29
C THR A 119 -23.86 -13.71 6.26
N ALA A 120 -24.48 -13.19 5.20
CA ALA A 120 -25.95 -13.27 5.06
C ALA A 120 -26.44 -14.73 5.15
N PRO A 121 -27.67 -14.99 5.64
CA PRO A 121 -28.20 -16.34 5.81
C PRO A 121 -28.23 -17.19 4.52
N ARG A 122 -28.12 -16.54 3.36
CA ARG A 122 -28.06 -17.20 2.05
C ARG A 122 -26.62 -17.47 1.57
N SER A 123 -25.63 -17.03 2.34
CA SER A 123 -24.23 -17.31 2.03
C SER A 123 -23.91 -18.77 2.34
N PRO A 124 -23.08 -19.46 1.53
CA PRO A 124 -22.59 -20.80 1.83
C PRO A 124 -21.90 -20.92 3.20
N SER A 125 -21.59 -19.80 3.82
CA SER A 125 -20.83 -19.67 5.06
C SER A 125 -21.69 -19.35 6.29
N ALA A 126 -23.01 -19.47 6.21
CA ALA A 126 -23.97 -19.06 7.25
C ALA A 126 -23.79 -19.75 8.64
N GLY A 127 -22.89 -20.71 8.76
CA GLY A 127 -22.59 -21.38 10.04
C GLY A 127 -21.30 -20.93 10.72
N LEU A 128 -20.50 -20.07 10.08
CA LEU A 128 -19.23 -19.62 10.64
C LEU A 128 -19.41 -18.25 11.32
N THR A 129 -19.00 -18.13 12.56
CA THR A 129 -19.02 -16.85 13.26
C THR A 129 -17.84 -15.97 12.84
N LEU A 130 -18.06 -14.66 12.75
CA LEU A 130 -16.98 -13.70 12.46
C LEU A 130 -15.81 -13.81 13.44
N ALA A 131 -16.09 -14.11 14.72
CA ALA A 131 -15.08 -14.31 15.74
C ALA A 131 -14.17 -15.51 15.42
N ALA A 132 -14.73 -16.64 15.01
CA ALA A 132 -13.96 -17.81 14.60
C ALA A 132 -13.12 -17.54 13.33
N LEU A 133 -13.71 -16.85 12.36
CA LEU A 133 -13.00 -16.44 11.15
C LEU A 133 -11.85 -15.48 11.46
N ALA A 134 -12.08 -14.51 12.34
CA ALA A 134 -11.04 -13.57 12.75
C ALA A 134 -9.87 -14.29 13.44
N GLN A 135 -10.17 -15.25 14.32
CA GLN A 135 -9.14 -16.07 14.97
C GLN A 135 -8.34 -16.88 13.94
N GLY A 136 -9.02 -17.56 13.03
CA GLY A 136 -8.37 -18.36 11.98
C GLY A 136 -7.52 -17.53 11.01
N ALA A 137 -7.97 -16.35 10.63
CA ALA A 137 -7.25 -15.42 9.77
C ALA A 137 -6.13 -14.63 10.49
N GLY A 138 -6.07 -14.66 11.84
CA GLY A 138 -5.16 -13.84 12.63
C GLY A 138 -5.56 -12.37 12.69
N ALA A 139 -6.82 -12.05 12.42
CA ALA A 139 -7.33 -10.68 12.35
C ALA A 139 -7.44 -10.01 13.74
N GLY A 140 -7.52 -10.78 14.83
CA GLY A 140 -7.61 -10.24 16.20
C GLY A 140 -6.32 -9.60 16.73
N ALA A 141 -5.19 -9.81 16.07
CA ALA A 141 -3.89 -9.43 16.62
C ALA A 141 -3.48 -8.00 16.31
N TRP A 142 -4.06 -7.32 15.29
CA TRP A 142 -3.61 -6.00 14.91
C TRP A 142 -4.55 -5.29 13.92
N ARG A 143 -5.31 -4.31 14.39
CA ARG A 143 -6.10 -3.34 13.58
C ARG A 143 -6.72 -3.91 12.31
N TRP A 144 -7.09 -5.15 12.33
CA TRP A 144 -7.79 -5.80 11.27
C TRP A 144 -9.21 -6.16 11.72
N THR A 145 -10.18 -5.45 11.20
CA THR A 145 -11.60 -5.63 11.48
C THR A 145 -12.24 -6.50 10.40
N LEU A 146 -12.96 -7.52 10.81
CA LEU A 146 -13.88 -8.26 9.96
C LEU A 146 -15.28 -7.65 10.14
N ALA A 147 -15.80 -7.00 9.11
CA ALA A 147 -17.15 -6.43 9.09
C ALA A 147 -18.08 -7.37 8.32
N GLY A 148 -19.00 -7.99 9.01
CA GLY A 148 -19.90 -9.00 8.44
C GLY A 148 -21.35 -8.59 8.37
N GLY A 149 -22.06 -9.19 7.41
CA GLY A 149 -23.47 -8.94 7.13
C GLY A 149 -23.81 -9.23 5.67
N ASP A 150 -24.90 -8.65 5.16
CA ASP A 150 -25.15 -8.61 3.71
C ASP A 150 -24.28 -7.51 3.09
N VAL A 151 -23.13 -7.90 2.56
CA VAL A 151 -22.16 -6.95 1.95
C VAL A 151 -22.44 -6.67 0.48
N ARG A 152 -23.38 -7.37 -0.15
CA ARG A 152 -23.69 -7.19 -1.58
C ARG A 152 -24.20 -5.79 -1.94
N PRO A 153 -25.08 -5.15 -1.14
CA PRO A 153 -25.48 -3.77 -1.41
C PRO A 153 -24.28 -2.80 -1.33
N LEU A 154 -23.36 -3.02 -0.38
CA LEU A 154 -22.14 -2.23 -0.24
C LEU A 154 -21.19 -2.43 -1.43
N GLU A 155 -21.00 -3.68 -1.86
CA GLU A 155 -20.19 -4.00 -3.05
C GLU A 155 -20.76 -3.32 -4.30
N ALA A 156 -22.07 -3.46 -4.53
CA ALA A 156 -22.75 -2.83 -5.68
C ALA A 156 -22.64 -1.30 -5.66
N ALA A 157 -22.83 -0.67 -4.51
CA ALA A 157 -22.68 0.77 -4.35
C ALA A 157 -21.22 1.22 -4.57
N THR A 158 -20.26 0.42 -4.13
CA THR A 158 -18.82 0.68 -4.33
C THR A 158 -18.45 0.59 -5.81
N LEU A 159 -18.89 -0.43 -6.51
CA LEU A 159 -18.70 -0.59 -7.97
C LEU A 159 -19.30 0.59 -8.74
N LYS A 160 -20.50 1.03 -8.35
CA LYS A 160 -21.14 2.23 -8.94
C LYS A 160 -20.31 3.49 -8.70
N ALA A 161 -19.81 3.69 -7.48
CA ALA A 161 -18.96 4.84 -7.14
C ALA A 161 -17.62 4.82 -7.92
N LEU A 162 -17.08 3.65 -8.19
CA LEU A 162 -15.88 3.43 -9.02
C LEU A 162 -16.16 3.54 -10.53
N ARG A 163 -17.42 3.68 -10.94
CA ARG A 163 -17.85 3.62 -12.36
C ARG A 163 -17.37 2.34 -13.06
N ALA A 164 -17.34 1.24 -12.31
CA ALA A 164 -16.97 -0.06 -12.86
C ALA A 164 -18.00 -0.55 -13.89
N PRO A 165 -17.60 -1.40 -14.85
CA PRO A 165 -18.54 -2.00 -15.80
C PRO A 165 -19.59 -2.85 -15.06
N GLU A 166 -20.77 -2.96 -15.66
CA GLU A 166 -21.85 -3.81 -15.13
C GLU A 166 -21.37 -5.27 -15.02
N GLY A 167 -21.80 -5.94 -13.94
CA GLY A 167 -21.36 -7.32 -13.65
C GLY A 167 -19.96 -7.46 -13.08
N GLY A 168 -19.28 -6.36 -12.78
CA GLY A 168 -18.01 -6.39 -12.06
C GLY A 168 -18.15 -6.95 -10.66
N THR A 169 -17.03 -7.41 -10.08
CA THR A 169 -16.95 -7.84 -8.68
C THR A 169 -15.72 -7.29 -7.99
N LEU A 170 -15.86 -7.04 -6.70
CA LEU A 170 -14.74 -6.66 -5.82
C LEU A 170 -14.20 -7.86 -5.02
N ALA A 171 -14.80 -9.04 -5.19
CA ALA A 171 -14.32 -10.25 -4.52
C ALA A 171 -12.84 -10.50 -4.80
N GLY A 172 -12.04 -10.63 -3.74
CA GLY A 172 -10.59 -10.80 -3.82
C GLY A 172 -9.82 -9.56 -4.30
N ARG A 173 -10.45 -8.39 -4.41
CA ARG A 173 -9.77 -7.13 -4.73
C ARG A 173 -9.45 -6.36 -3.47
N LEU A 174 -8.32 -5.63 -3.52
CA LEU A 174 -7.91 -4.70 -2.47
C LEU A 174 -8.31 -3.27 -2.83
N LEU A 175 -8.86 -2.54 -1.87
CA LEU A 175 -9.18 -1.12 -1.98
C LEU A 175 -8.34 -0.33 -0.98
N LEU A 176 -7.79 0.80 -1.41
CA LEU A 176 -7.15 1.79 -0.54
C LEU A 176 -8.10 2.97 -0.36
N LEU A 177 -8.44 3.27 0.88
CA LEU A 177 -9.22 4.45 1.27
C LEU A 177 -8.30 5.42 2.01
N ASP A 178 -8.49 6.72 1.75
CA ASP A 178 -7.82 7.77 2.52
C ASP A 178 -8.58 8.09 3.83
N ALA A 179 -7.99 8.91 4.69
CA ALA A 179 -8.57 9.28 5.98
C ALA A 179 -9.92 10.02 5.88
N ARG A 180 -10.31 10.44 4.67
CA ARG A 180 -11.62 11.05 4.39
C ARG A 180 -12.63 10.06 3.83
N GLY A 181 -12.30 8.77 3.75
CA GLY A 181 -13.14 7.73 3.18
C GLY A 181 -13.23 7.78 1.65
N ARG A 182 -12.24 8.37 0.95
CA ARG A 182 -12.20 8.38 -0.51
C ARG A 182 -11.36 7.23 -1.03
N MET A 183 -11.85 6.55 -2.04
CA MET A 183 -11.13 5.46 -2.72
C MET A 183 -9.98 6.03 -3.55
N ARG A 184 -8.78 5.53 -3.33
CA ARG A 184 -7.55 5.99 -3.98
C ARG A 184 -6.96 4.96 -4.92
N ARG A 185 -7.15 3.70 -4.63
CA ARG A 185 -6.66 2.59 -5.45
C ARG A 185 -7.58 1.38 -5.33
N ILE A 186 -7.66 0.64 -6.41
CA ILE A 186 -8.16 -0.72 -6.45
C ILE A 186 -7.08 -1.58 -7.11
N GLY A 187 -6.79 -2.74 -6.55
CA GLY A 187 -5.77 -3.66 -7.07
C GLY A 187 -6.17 -5.11 -6.91
N ALA A 188 -5.51 -5.97 -7.65
CA ALA A 188 -5.57 -7.42 -7.46
C ALA A 188 -4.64 -7.82 -6.29
N PRO A 189 -4.79 -9.02 -5.72
CA PRO A 189 -3.88 -9.53 -4.68
C PRO A 189 -2.55 -10.05 -5.25
N SER A 190 -2.08 -9.47 -6.35
CA SER A 190 -0.78 -9.77 -6.96
C SER A 190 0.35 -9.11 -6.18
N PRO A 191 1.59 -9.65 -6.21
CA PRO A 191 2.74 -9.04 -5.56
C PRO A 191 2.96 -7.59 -6.01
N ASP A 192 2.83 -7.31 -7.31
CA ASP A 192 3.05 -5.99 -7.90
C ASP A 192 1.99 -4.98 -7.42
N ASP A 193 0.71 -5.37 -7.40
CA ASP A 193 -0.36 -4.51 -6.91
C ASP A 193 -0.27 -4.26 -5.41
N ILE A 194 0.17 -5.25 -4.64
CA ILE A 194 0.44 -5.10 -3.21
C ILE A 194 1.58 -4.10 -2.99
N ASP A 195 2.66 -4.17 -3.77
CA ASP A 195 3.77 -3.22 -3.67
C ASP A 195 3.36 -1.79 -4.05
N LEU A 196 2.52 -1.65 -5.09
CA LEU A 196 1.92 -0.37 -5.46
C LEU A 196 0.97 0.15 -4.37
N MET A 197 0.16 -0.72 -3.77
CA MET A 197 -0.72 -0.38 -2.65
C MET A 197 0.10 0.14 -1.46
N MET A 198 1.18 -0.56 -1.10
CA MET A 198 2.08 -0.15 -0.01
C MET A 198 2.76 1.18 -0.28
N ARG A 199 3.22 1.41 -1.52
CA ARG A 199 3.80 2.69 -1.91
C ARG A 199 2.81 3.83 -1.77
N ASP A 200 1.59 3.64 -2.27
CA ASP A 200 0.55 4.66 -2.21
C ASP A 200 0.08 4.91 -0.77
N THR A 201 0.02 3.87 0.05
CA THR A 201 -0.25 3.99 1.49
C THR A 201 0.82 4.85 2.17
N GLY A 202 2.12 4.58 1.92
CA GLY A 202 3.21 5.38 2.46
C GLY A 202 3.20 6.84 2.00
N LEU A 203 2.82 7.10 0.75
CA LEU A 203 2.63 8.46 0.25
C LEU A 203 1.49 9.18 0.98
N LEU A 204 0.35 8.53 1.17
CA LEU A 204 -0.82 9.13 1.84
C LEU A 204 -0.55 9.38 3.33
N VAL A 205 0.12 8.46 4.05
CA VAL A 205 0.55 8.68 5.45
C VAL A 205 1.34 9.98 5.56
N ASN A 206 2.34 10.17 4.70
CA ASN A 206 3.18 11.36 4.73
C ASN A 206 2.43 12.64 4.32
N MET A 207 1.43 12.54 3.41
CA MET A 207 0.68 13.70 2.92
C MET A 207 -0.44 14.13 3.86
N GLU A 208 -1.04 13.20 4.57
CA GLU A 208 -2.15 13.46 5.50
C GLU A 208 -1.67 13.70 6.93
N GLY A 209 -0.38 13.50 7.20
CA GLY A 209 0.24 13.75 8.51
C GLY A 209 -0.20 12.78 9.60
N LEU A 210 -0.49 11.51 9.22
CA LEU A 210 -1.01 10.45 10.07
C LEU A 210 0.12 9.69 10.78
#